data_89c099d338bce0424938c6bc220ab1e3
#
_entry.id   89c099d338bce0424938c6bc220ab1e3
#
_cell.length_a   1.000
_cell.length_b   1.000
_cell.length_c   1.000
_cell.angle_alpha   90.00
_cell.angle_beta   90.00
_cell.angle_gamma   90.00
#
_symmetry.space_group_name_H-M   'P 1'
#
loop_
_entity.id
_entity.type
_entity.pdbx_description
1 polymer ?
#
loop_
_entity_poly.entity_id
_entity_poly.type
_entity_poly.pdbx_seq_one_letter_code
_entity_poly.pdbx_strand_id
1 'polypeptide(L)'
;GDIFLYLGSEYSLKIKKSYRDNIYIKEKNLIVEAKNVLAINNIKNNIKNWYIAESKKYLTKTNSYYEILIGVKSNKLLFGQYKSKWGSCNSKKTISYDWRIIMAPFEVIHYLIIHELCHIKYPNHSIYFWKYVEKYMINYKIQKKWLKNNSNKLIF
;
A
#
# COMPACT_ATOMS: atom_id res chain seq x y z
N GLY A 1 24.33 -0.65 -1.89
CA GLY A 1 23.26 -1.21 -2.68
C GLY A 1 21.97 -0.43 -2.59
N ASP A 2 21.07 -0.71 -3.51
CA ASP A 2 19.77 -0.06 -3.53
C ASP A 2 18.94 -0.45 -2.31
N ILE A 3 18.18 0.50 -1.80
CA ILE A 3 17.29 0.32 -0.66
C ILE A 3 15.84 0.32 -1.15
N PHE A 4 15.08 -0.65 -0.67
CA PHE A 4 13.65 -0.79 -0.97
C PHE A 4 12.84 -0.75 0.31
N LEU A 5 11.75 0.02 0.30
CA LEU A 5 10.84 0.14 1.44
C LEU A 5 9.73 -0.92 1.35
N TYR A 6 9.39 -1.51 2.48
CA TYR A 6 8.25 -2.42 2.60
C TYR A 6 7.71 -2.34 4.03
N LEU A 7 6.44 -1.99 4.15
CA LEU A 7 5.77 -1.77 5.44
C LEU A 7 6.56 -0.86 6.40
N GLY A 8 7.17 0.19 5.83
CA GLY A 8 7.92 1.20 6.58
C GLY A 8 9.35 0.82 6.92
N SER A 9 9.79 -0.37 6.60
CA SER A 9 11.16 -0.84 6.87
C SER A 9 12.01 -0.80 5.60
N GLU A 10 13.30 -0.60 5.77
CA GLU A 10 14.28 -0.57 4.69
C GLU A 10 14.91 -1.95 4.48
N TYR A 11 15.04 -2.34 3.22
CA TYR A 11 15.64 -3.63 2.81
C TYR A 11 16.70 -3.39 1.75
N SER A 12 17.84 -4.04 1.90
CA SER A 12 18.93 -3.98 0.92
C SER A 12 18.69 -5.00 -0.19
N LEU A 13 18.87 -4.57 -1.43
CA LEU A 13 18.72 -5.46 -2.58
C LEU A 13 19.87 -6.47 -2.66
N LYS A 14 19.53 -7.74 -2.81
CA LYS A 14 20.48 -8.83 -3.07
C LYS A 14 20.00 -9.61 -4.29
N ILE A 15 20.78 -9.61 -5.35
CA ILE A 15 20.46 -10.35 -6.58
C ILE A 15 21.28 -11.64 -6.60
N LYS A 16 20.61 -12.76 -6.81
CA LYS A 16 21.23 -14.08 -6.88
C LYS A 16 20.84 -14.80 -8.17
N LYS A 17 21.80 -15.41 -8.85
CA LYS A 17 21.50 -16.26 -9.98
C LYS A 17 20.80 -17.53 -9.51
N SER A 18 19.73 -17.94 -10.20
CA SER A 18 18.95 -19.11 -9.85
C SER A 18 18.35 -19.73 -11.12
N TYR A 19 17.88 -20.95 -11.00
CA TYR A 19 17.20 -21.64 -12.11
C TYR A 19 15.80 -21.10 -12.40
N ARG A 20 15.26 -20.26 -11.51
CA ARG A 20 13.94 -19.62 -11.66
C ARG A 20 13.97 -18.22 -11.08
N ASP A 21 13.03 -17.40 -11.54
CA ASP A 21 12.83 -16.07 -10.98
C ASP A 21 12.00 -16.19 -9.71
N ASN A 22 12.42 -15.51 -8.64
CA ASN A 22 11.72 -15.48 -7.37
C ASN A 22 12.13 -14.23 -6.57
N ILE A 23 11.22 -13.69 -5.76
CA ILE A 23 11.50 -12.53 -4.90
C ILE A 23 10.92 -12.79 -3.51
N TYR A 24 11.70 -12.55 -2.49
CA TYR A 24 11.27 -12.68 -1.10
C TYR A 24 12.12 -11.82 -0.18
N ILE A 25 11.58 -11.55 1.01
CA ILE A 25 12.31 -10.84 2.06
C ILE A 25 12.92 -11.89 3.00
N LYS A 26 14.18 -11.71 3.30
CA LYS A 26 14.89 -12.51 4.30
C LYS A 26 15.75 -11.57 5.13
N GLU A 27 15.48 -11.53 6.45
CA GLU A 27 16.15 -10.61 7.37
C GLU A 27 15.99 -9.16 6.91
N LYS A 28 17.08 -8.45 6.66
CA LYS A 28 17.08 -7.06 6.20
C LYS A 28 17.29 -6.95 4.68
N ASN A 29 17.05 -8.02 3.94
CA ASN A 29 17.33 -8.05 2.50
C ASN A 29 16.08 -8.38 1.69
N LEU A 30 15.95 -7.68 0.57
CA LEU A 30 15.07 -8.08 -0.51
C LEU A 30 15.88 -8.96 -1.46
N ILE A 31 15.58 -10.25 -1.45
CA ILE A 31 16.29 -11.24 -2.26
C ILE A 31 15.58 -11.37 -3.60
N VAL A 32 16.33 -11.14 -4.67
CA VAL A 32 15.84 -11.31 -6.04
C VAL A 32 16.62 -12.43 -6.68
N GLU A 33 15.99 -13.58 -6.86
CA GLU A 33 16.54 -14.70 -7.63
C GLU A 33 16.16 -14.52 -9.08
N ALA A 34 17.11 -14.61 -9.99
CA ALA A 34 16.90 -14.39 -11.41
C ALA A 34 17.69 -15.36 -12.24
N LYS A 35 17.11 -15.83 -13.34
CA LYS A 35 17.80 -16.68 -14.33
C LYS A 35 18.92 -15.92 -15.01
N ASN A 36 18.70 -14.65 -15.30
CA ASN A 36 19.69 -13.76 -15.91
C ASN A 36 19.88 -12.52 -15.03
N VAL A 37 20.97 -12.48 -14.28
CA VAL A 37 21.28 -11.39 -13.37
C VAL A 37 21.69 -10.10 -14.08
N LEU A 38 21.95 -10.14 -15.39
CA LEU A 38 22.30 -8.97 -16.19
C LEU A 38 21.07 -8.33 -16.85
N ALA A 39 19.92 -8.98 -16.84
CA ALA A 39 18.69 -8.46 -17.41
C ALA A 39 18.00 -7.47 -16.45
N ILE A 40 18.62 -6.30 -16.29
CA ILE A 40 18.23 -5.28 -15.28
C ILE A 40 16.78 -4.85 -15.42
N ASN A 41 16.29 -4.62 -16.64
CA ASN A 41 14.91 -4.21 -16.87
C ASN A 41 13.91 -5.29 -16.45
N ASN A 42 14.22 -6.56 -16.69
CA ASN A 42 13.39 -7.69 -16.25
C ASN A 42 13.37 -7.80 -14.74
N ILE A 43 14.52 -7.63 -14.08
CA ILE A 43 14.62 -7.65 -12.62
C ILE A 43 13.79 -6.53 -12.03
N LYS A 44 13.92 -5.31 -12.56
CA LYS A 44 13.14 -4.15 -12.11
C LYS A 44 11.63 -4.40 -12.27
N ASN A 45 11.21 -4.95 -13.39
CA ASN A 45 9.82 -5.29 -13.64
C ASN A 45 9.31 -6.38 -12.69
N ASN A 46 10.15 -7.37 -12.38
CA ASN A 46 9.81 -8.42 -11.42
C ASN A 46 9.63 -7.85 -10.01
N ILE A 47 10.46 -6.90 -9.61
CA ILE A 47 10.33 -6.21 -8.31
C ILE A 47 9.00 -5.43 -8.28
N LYS A 48 8.68 -4.70 -9.34
CA LYS A 48 7.41 -3.98 -9.44
C LYS A 48 6.21 -4.93 -9.30
N ASN A 49 6.24 -6.05 -10.02
CA ASN A 49 5.17 -7.04 -9.95
C ASN A 49 5.05 -7.67 -8.57
N TRP A 50 6.18 -7.88 -7.90
CA TRP A 50 6.19 -8.34 -6.52
C TRP A 50 5.52 -7.34 -5.58
N TYR A 51 5.83 -6.05 -5.70
CA TYR A 51 5.17 -5.00 -4.92
C TYR A 51 3.66 -4.98 -5.16
N ILE A 52 3.24 -5.08 -6.41
CA ILE A 52 1.82 -5.07 -6.77
C ILE A 52 1.11 -6.27 -6.12
N ALA A 53 1.70 -7.46 -6.20
CA ALA A 53 1.13 -8.67 -5.61
C ALA A 53 1.05 -8.58 -4.08
N GLU A 54 2.11 -8.11 -3.42
CA GLU A 54 2.14 -7.91 -1.97
C GLU A 54 1.10 -6.87 -1.54
N SER A 55 0.98 -5.78 -2.30
CA SER A 55 0.00 -4.73 -2.03
C SER A 55 -1.42 -5.26 -2.11
N LYS A 56 -1.76 -5.97 -3.18
CA LYS A 56 -3.09 -6.58 -3.34
C LYS A 56 -3.41 -7.52 -2.18
N LYS A 57 -2.48 -8.36 -1.81
CA LYS A 57 -2.64 -9.33 -0.73
C LYS A 57 -2.88 -8.64 0.61
N TYR A 58 -2.01 -7.71 0.98
CA TYR A 58 -2.08 -7.03 2.27
C TYR A 58 -3.29 -6.11 2.38
N LEU A 59 -3.52 -5.26 1.37
CA LEU A 59 -4.60 -4.29 1.42
C LEU A 59 -5.98 -4.95 1.32
N THR A 60 -6.13 -5.99 0.52
CA THR A 60 -7.40 -6.72 0.43
C THR A 60 -7.77 -7.33 1.78
N LYS A 61 -6.83 -7.97 2.44
CA LYS A 61 -7.03 -8.58 3.75
C LYS A 61 -7.38 -7.51 4.81
N THR A 62 -6.63 -6.42 4.83
CA THR A 62 -6.82 -5.33 5.79
C THR A 62 -8.12 -4.57 5.52
N ASN A 63 -8.47 -4.37 4.25
CA ASN A 63 -9.74 -3.76 3.85
C ASN A 63 -10.92 -4.58 4.38
N SER A 64 -10.87 -5.91 4.23
CA SER A 64 -11.91 -6.80 4.74
C SER A 64 -12.07 -6.73 6.26
N TYR A 65 -10.95 -6.64 6.98
CA TYR A 65 -10.95 -6.48 8.44
C TYR A 65 -11.69 -5.20 8.83
N TYR A 66 -11.37 -4.07 8.20
CA TYR A 66 -12.00 -2.79 8.53
C TYR A 66 -13.43 -2.68 8.03
N GLU A 67 -13.79 -3.36 6.96
CA GLU A 67 -15.20 -3.44 6.54
C GLU A 67 -16.08 -4.00 7.66
N ILE A 68 -15.61 -5.06 8.31
CA ILE A 68 -16.33 -5.68 9.41
C ILE A 68 -16.37 -4.74 10.62
N LEU A 69 -15.23 -4.16 10.97
CA LEU A 69 -15.11 -3.28 12.14
C LEU A 69 -15.96 -2.02 12.01
N ILE A 70 -15.93 -1.38 10.84
CA ILE A 70 -16.66 -0.12 10.57
C ILE A 70 -18.13 -0.40 10.26
N GLY A 71 -18.44 -1.57 9.74
CA GLY A 71 -19.81 -1.94 9.35
C GLY A 71 -20.21 -1.38 8.00
N VAL A 72 -19.27 -1.31 7.06
CA VAL A 72 -19.50 -0.89 5.68
C VAL A 72 -18.99 -1.96 4.73
N LYS A 73 -19.41 -1.89 3.46
CA LYS A 73 -19.01 -2.87 2.45
C LYS A 73 -18.59 -2.15 1.17
N SER A 74 -17.36 -2.35 0.76
CA SER A 74 -16.91 -1.91 -0.56
C SER A 74 -17.47 -2.86 -1.63
N ASN A 75 -17.75 -2.30 -2.81
CA ASN A 75 -18.22 -3.09 -3.94
C ASN A 75 -17.06 -3.80 -4.61
N LYS A 76 -15.93 -3.08 -4.79
CA LYS A 76 -14.82 -3.53 -5.61
C LYS A 76 -13.55 -2.81 -5.19
N LEU A 77 -12.41 -3.49 -5.24
CA LEU A 77 -11.10 -2.89 -5.02
C LEU A 77 -10.32 -2.86 -6.32
N LEU A 78 -9.70 -1.73 -6.62
CA LEU A 78 -8.80 -1.56 -7.76
C LEU A 78 -7.44 -1.13 -7.25
N PHE A 79 -6.39 -1.60 -7.91
CA PHE A 79 -5.00 -1.27 -7.58
C PHE A 79 -4.34 -0.66 -8.80
N GLY A 80 -3.79 0.54 -8.65
CA GLY A 80 -3.18 1.27 -9.75
C GLY A 80 -2.03 2.13 -9.27
N GLN A 81 -1.55 2.98 -10.16
CA GLN A 81 -0.52 3.97 -9.86
C GLN A 81 -1.06 5.33 -10.30
N TYR A 82 -1.16 6.27 -9.34
CA TYR A 82 -1.82 7.55 -9.56
C TYR A 82 -0.88 8.71 -9.29
N LYS A 83 -1.13 9.86 -9.94
CA LYS A 83 -0.28 11.05 -9.80
C LYS A 83 -0.54 11.84 -8.52
N SER A 84 -1.81 11.95 -8.12
CA SER A 84 -2.22 12.91 -7.08
C SER A 84 -3.02 12.32 -5.94
N LYS A 85 -3.12 11.00 -5.85
CA LYS A 85 -3.88 10.34 -4.79
C LYS A 85 -3.28 9.00 -4.44
N TRP A 86 -3.41 8.60 -3.16
CA TRP A 86 -3.04 7.27 -2.69
C TRP A 86 -4.22 6.32 -2.67
N GLY A 87 -5.44 6.88 -2.56
CA GLY A 87 -6.67 6.11 -2.61
C GLY A 87 -7.84 6.97 -2.99
N SER A 88 -8.97 6.33 -3.31
CA SER A 88 -10.23 7.00 -3.60
C SER A 88 -11.40 6.05 -3.37
N CYS A 89 -12.58 6.63 -3.14
CA CYS A 89 -13.83 5.90 -3.04
C CYS A 89 -14.88 6.65 -3.87
N ASN A 90 -15.48 5.98 -4.85
CA ASN A 90 -16.51 6.60 -5.67
C ASN A 90 -17.93 6.30 -5.16
N SER A 91 -18.94 6.90 -5.80
CA SER A 91 -20.34 6.72 -5.43
C SER A 91 -20.84 5.29 -5.57
N LYS A 92 -20.17 4.45 -6.35
CA LYS A 92 -20.49 3.03 -6.52
C LYS A 92 -19.79 2.15 -5.48
N LYS A 93 -19.12 2.74 -4.50
CA LYS A 93 -18.35 2.05 -3.46
C LYS A 93 -17.17 1.25 -4.03
N THR A 94 -16.64 1.66 -5.18
CA THR A 94 -15.39 1.16 -5.71
C THR A 94 -14.26 1.92 -5.05
N ILE A 95 -13.33 1.20 -4.43
CA ILE A 95 -12.18 1.79 -3.76
C ILE A 95 -10.94 1.49 -4.59
N SER A 96 -10.16 2.53 -4.87
CA SER A 96 -8.88 2.41 -5.57
C SER A 96 -7.76 2.70 -4.59
N TYR A 97 -6.71 1.89 -4.63
CA TYR A 97 -5.49 2.08 -3.85
C TYR A 97 -4.29 2.13 -4.79
N ASP A 98 -3.36 3.04 -4.51
CA ASP A 98 -2.06 3.03 -5.19
C ASP A 98 -1.21 1.93 -4.56
N TRP A 99 -0.71 1.00 -5.37
CA TRP A 99 0.04 -0.16 -4.88
C TRP A 99 1.32 0.23 -4.14
N ARG A 100 1.90 1.42 -4.43
CA ARG A 100 3.12 1.90 -3.78
C ARG A 100 2.93 2.19 -2.30
N ILE A 101 1.67 2.29 -1.82
CA ILE A 101 1.41 2.52 -0.40
C ILE A 101 1.94 1.39 0.49
N ILE A 102 2.19 0.19 -0.07
CA ILE A 102 2.76 -0.92 0.68
C ILE A 102 4.16 -0.59 1.23
N MET A 103 4.83 0.42 0.66
CA MET A 103 6.13 0.90 1.13
C MET A 103 6.02 1.68 2.44
N ALA A 104 4.85 2.24 2.75
CA ALA A 104 4.62 3.06 3.94
C ALA A 104 4.52 2.20 5.22
N PRO A 105 4.69 2.82 6.41
CA PRO A 105 4.41 2.14 7.66
C PRO A 105 2.98 1.58 7.68
N PHE A 106 2.79 0.45 8.36
CA PHE A 106 1.48 -0.21 8.35
C PHE A 106 0.37 0.68 8.93
N GLU A 107 0.68 1.53 9.91
CA GLU A 107 -0.30 2.46 10.49
C GLU A 107 -0.82 3.44 9.44
N VAL A 108 0.06 3.89 8.53
CA VAL A 108 -0.32 4.79 7.43
C VAL A 108 -1.23 4.07 6.45
N ILE A 109 -0.93 2.82 6.14
CA ILE A 109 -1.76 1.99 5.26
C ILE A 109 -3.14 1.79 5.88
N HIS A 110 -3.20 1.48 7.17
CA HIS A 110 -4.46 1.32 7.90
C HIS A 110 -5.27 2.62 7.91
N TYR A 111 -4.61 3.76 8.10
CA TYR A 111 -5.26 5.07 7.99
C TYR A 111 -5.90 5.26 6.62
N LEU A 112 -5.17 4.98 5.55
CA LEU A 112 -5.68 5.13 4.18
C LEU A 112 -6.92 4.26 3.96
N ILE A 113 -6.87 3.02 4.40
CA ILE A 113 -8.00 2.07 4.25
C ILE A 113 -9.22 2.57 5.03
N ILE A 114 -9.04 2.99 6.28
CA ILE A 114 -10.12 3.55 7.10
C ILE A 114 -10.70 4.79 6.44
N HIS A 115 -9.85 5.68 5.94
CA HIS A 115 -10.24 6.92 5.25
C HIS A 115 -11.17 6.60 4.06
N GLU A 116 -10.78 5.69 3.19
CA GLU A 116 -11.57 5.36 2.01
C GLU A 116 -12.87 4.63 2.37
N LEU A 117 -12.83 3.72 3.33
CA LEU A 117 -14.04 3.03 3.79
C LEU A 117 -15.04 3.99 4.46
N CYS A 118 -14.56 4.99 5.21
CA CYS A 118 -15.42 6.00 5.82
C CYS A 118 -16.15 6.85 4.77
N HIS A 119 -15.59 7.01 3.58
CA HIS A 119 -16.26 7.70 2.47
C HIS A 119 -17.50 6.97 1.96
N ILE A 120 -17.64 5.69 2.24
CA ILE A 120 -18.86 4.96 1.89
C ILE A 120 -20.07 5.56 2.61
N LYS A 121 -19.87 6.00 3.86
CA LYS A 121 -20.93 6.63 4.65
C LYS A 121 -20.95 8.15 4.49
N TYR A 122 -19.79 8.79 4.46
CA TYR A 122 -19.64 10.25 4.36
C TYR A 122 -18.77 10.60 3.13
N PRO A 123 -19.39 10.89 1.98
CA PRO A 123 -18.61 11.16 0.75
C PRO A 123 -17.70 12.38 0.83
N ASN A 124 -18.06 13.39 1.61
CA ASN A 124 -17.29 14.63 1.73
C ASN A 124 -16.42 14.62 2.98
N HIS A 125 -15.34 15.40 2.98
CA HIS A 125 -14.46 15.59 4.14
C HIS A 125 -15.06 16.57 5.14
N SER A 126 -16.29 16.30 5.59
CA SER A 126 -17.00 17.09 6.59
C SER A 126 -16.48 16.76 7.99
N ILE A 127 -16.93 17.52 9.00
CA ILE A 127 -16.64 17.23 10.40
C ILE A 127 -17.13 15.84 10.80
N TYR A 128 -18.25 15.38 10.23
CA TYR A 128 -18.81 14.06 10.51
C TYR A 128 -17.95 12.95 9.96
N PHE A 129 -17.36 13.15 8.76
CA PHE A 129 -16.40 12.24 8.17
C PHE A 129 -15.17 12.06 9.09
N TRP A 130 -14.57 13.17 9.50
CA TRP A 130 -13.35 13.11 10.33
C TRP A 130 -13.61 12.54 11.72
N LYS A 131 -14.77 12.80 12.30
CA LYS A 131 -15.18 12.16 13.57
C LYS A 131 -15.34 10.65 13.40
N TYR A 132 -15.84 10.22 12.25
CA TYR A 132 -16.00 8.80 11.94
C TYR A 132 -14.63 8.12 11.78
N VAL A 133 -13.70 8.76 11.07
CA VAL A 133 -12.31 8.27 10.96
C VAL A 133 -11.68 8.17 12.35
N GLU A 134 -11.81 9.21 13.17
CA GLU A 134 -11.22 9.25 14.52
C GLU A 134 -11.75 8.13 15.41
N LYS A 135 -13.00 7.74 15.25
CA LYS A 135 -13.61 6.63 16.00
C LYS A 135 -12.81 5.33 15.82
N TYR A 136 -12.27 5.09 14.62
CA TYR A 136 -11.54 3.86 14.30
C TYR A 136 -10.02 4.03 14.35
N MET A 137 -9.54 5.27 14.35
CA MET A 137 -8.12 5.58 14.49
C MET A 137 -7.97 6.93 15.20
N ILE A 138 -7.83 6.89 16.52
CA ILE A 138 -7.76 8.11 17.33
C ILE A 138 -6.59 9.03 16.94
N ASN A 139 -5.48 8.46 16.49
CA ASN A 139 -4.29 9.19 16.09
C ASN A 139 -4.18 9.39 14.56
N TYR A 140 -5.29 9.41 13.85
CA TYR A 140 -5.30 9.51 12.38
C TYR A 140 -4.53 10.73 11.85
N LYS A 141 -4.49 11.83 12.62
CA LYS A 141 -3.78 13.06 12.20
C LYS A 141 -2.29 12.84 12.04
N ILE A 142 -1.70 11.96 12.86
CA ILE A 142 -0.28 11.59 12.77
C ILE A 142 -0.03 10.89 11.43
N GLN A 143 -0.87 9.92 11.08
CA GLN A 143 -0.72 9.15 9.85
C GLN A 143 -1.00 9.99 8.60
N LYS A 144 -2.01 10.84 8.67
CA LYS A 144 -2.34 11.79 7.61
C LYS A 144 -1.17 12.74 7.32
N LYS A 145 -0.55 13.27 8.39
CA LYS A 145 0.61 14.15 8.29
C LYS A 145 1.82 13.43 7.73
N TRP A 146 2.07 12.20 8.19
CA TRP A 146 3.16 11.38 7.67
C TRP A 146 3.02 11.21 6.15
N LEU A 147 1.86 10.85 5.68
CA LEU A 147 1.60 10.64 4.25
C LEU A 147 1.82 11.91 3.45
N LYS A 148 1.36 13.07 3.95
CA LYS A 148 1.59 14.36 3.33
C LYS A 148 3.09 14.68 3.22
N ASN A 149 3.85 14.41 4.28
CA ASN A 149 5.26 14.80 4.37
C ASN A 149 6.22 13.80 3.72
N ASN A 150 5.80 12.56 3.50
CA ASN A 150 6.68 11.47 3.06
C ASN A 150 6.25 10.80 1.74
N SER A 151 5.23 11.35 1.07
CA SER A 151 4.76 10.77 -0.20
C SER A 151 5.86 10.65 -1.25
N ASN A 152 6.80 11.58 -1.25
CA ASN A 152 7.93 11.59 -2.17
C ASN A 152 8.93 10.43 -1.96
N LYS A 153 8.82 9.72 -0.85
CA LYS A 153 9.63 8.53 -0.56
C LYS A 153 9.02 7.25 -1.12
N LEU A 154 7.72 7.26 -1.43
CA LEU A 154 6.95 6.11 -1.91
C LEU A 154 7.01 6.07 -3.44
N ILE A 155 8.19 5.83 -3.97
CA ILE A 155 8.47 5.87 -5.42
C ILE A 155 9.03 4.55 -5.90
N PHE A 156 8.82 4.31 -7.21
CA PHE A 156 9.39 3.16 -7.88
C PHE A 156 9.80 3.50 -9.31
#